data_6f3533f9fc01d188c1f0d81bf103068b
#
_entry.id   6f3533f9fc01d188c1f0d81bf103068b
#
_cell.length_a   1.000
_cell.length_b   1.000
_cell.length_c   1.000
_cell.angle_alpha   90.00
_cell.angle_beta   90.00
_cell.angle_gamma   90.00
#
_symmetry.space_group_name_H-M   'P 1'
#
loop_
_entity.id
_entity.type
_entity.pdbx_description
1 polymer ?
#
loop_
_entity_poly.entity_id
_entity_poly.type
_entity_poly.pdbx_seq_one_letter_code
_entity_poly.pdbx_strand_id
1 'polypeptide(L)'
;MTTLKVATINVNGVRAAFRKGMADWVVAERPDIIALQEVRAETTDLLELFAGTEDALGHSWHVLHDAASAKGRAGVAVLSRMAPTAHRTELGPDEFDSAGRWLEVDFDVNGQTLTVISTYVHSGEVDTPKQVEKYKFLDAMTARMDALRADGAFVVVLGDLNVGHTELDIKNWKGNLKNAGFLP
;
A
#
# COMPACT_ATOMS: atom_id res chain seq x y z
N MET A 1 2.25 21.29 -16.47
CA MET A 1 2.22 20.50 -15.21
C MET A 1 2.00 19.05 -15.59
N THR A 2 2.85 18.14 -15.12
CA THR A 2 2.64 16.70 -15.31
C THR A 2 1.62 16.24 -14.28
N THR A 3 0.50 15.65 -14.71
CA THR A 3 -0.49 15.05 -13.83
C THR A 3 -0.19 13.57 -13.71
N LEU A 4 -0.04 13.06 -12.51
CA LEU A 4 0.12 11.63 -12.23
C LEU A 4 -1.20 11.03 -11.77
N LYS A 5 -1.59 9.91 -12.36
CA LYS A 5 -2.74 9.11 -11.93
C LYS A 5 -2.26 8.01 -10.99
N VAL A 6 -2.58 8.15 -9.72
CA VAL A 6 -2.18 7.19 -8.67
C VAL A 6 -3.41 6.45 -8.17
N ALA A 7 -3.31 5.13 -8.06
CA ALA A 7 -4.38 4.27 -7.57
C ALA A 7 -3.94 3.48 -6.34
N THR A 8 -4.89 3.18 -5.45
CA THR A 8 -4.69 2.24 -4.32
C THR A 8 -5.79 1.20 -4.30
N ILE A 9 -5.43 -0.07 -4.09
CA ILE A 9 -6.39 -1.18 -4.13
C ILE A 9 -5.96 -2.27 -3.13
N ASN A 10 -6.81 -2.54 -2.13
CA ASN A 10 -6.70 -3.81 -1.40
C ASN A 10 -7.26 -4.92 -2.29
N VAL A 11 -6.38 -5.77 -2.81
CA VAL A 11 -6.74 -6.80 -3.79
C VAL A 11 -7.23 -8.11 -3.16
N ASN A 12 -7.04 -8.29 -1.85
CA ASN A 12 -7.39 -9.53 -1.15
C ASN A 12 -6.94 -10.79 -1.92
N GLY A 13 -5.69 -10.77 -2.37
CA GLY A 13 -5.08 -11.78 -3.23
C GLY A 13 -5.08 -11.37 -4.71
N VAL A 14 -3.91 -10.98 -5.21
CA VAL A 14 -3.73 -10.44 -6.57
C VAL A 14 -4.18 -11.40 -7.67
N ARG A 15 -3.91 -12.71 -7.53
CA ARG A 15 -4.37 -13.73 -8.49
C ARG A 15 -5.90 -13.78 -8.58
N ALA A 16 -6.61 -13.58 -7.47
CA ALA A 16 -8.06 -13.53 -7.45
C ALA A 16 -8.60 -12.23 -8.09
N ALA A 17 -7.92 -11.11 -7.85
CA ALA A 17 -8.27 -9.83 -8.46
C ALA A 17 -8.15 -9.88 -10.00
N PHE A 18 -7.07 -10.48 -10.52
CA PHE A 18 -6.89 -10.64 -11.96
C PHE A 18 -7.99 -11.52 -12.59
N ARG A 19 -8.39 -12.61 -11.93
CA ARG A 19 -9.53 -13.43 -12.40
C ARG A 19 -10.86 -12.67 -12.42
N LYS A 20 -10.97 -11.57 -11.69
CA LYS A 20 -12.16 -10.71 -11.61
C LYS A 20 -12.09 -9.47 -12.52
N GLY A 21 -11.12 -9.40 -13.42
CA GLY A 21 -11.03 -8.31 -14.41
C GLY A 21 -10.07 -7.18 -14.04
N MET A 22 -9.15 -7.38 -13.11
CA MET A 22 -8.18 -6.35 -12.74
C MET A 22 -7.31 -5.92 -13.94
N ALA A 23 -6.94 -6.84 -14.85
CA ALA A 23 -6.18 -6.51 -16.05
C ALA A 23 -6.94 -5.51 -16.93
N ASP A 24 -8.23 -5.75 -17.19
CA ASP A 24 -9.07 -4.87 -18.00
C ASP A 24 -9.19 -3.48 -17.37
N TRP A 25 -9.31 -3.43 -16.03
CA TRP A 25 -9.34 -2.17 -15.29
C TRP A 25 -8.02 -1.40 -15.43
N VAL A 26 -6.87 -2.06 -15.28
CA VAL A 26 -5.55 -1.42 -15.44
C VAL A 26 -5.38 -0.83 -16.84
N VAL A 27 -5.79 -1.58 -17.87
CA VAL A 27 -5.72 -1.12 -19.28
C VAL A 27 -6.68 0.05 -19.53
N ALA A 28 -7.88 0.02 -18.97
CA ALA A 28 -8.88 1.09 -19.13
C ALA A 28 -8.50 2.37 -18.40
N GLU A 29 -8.11 2.25 -17.13
CA GLU A 29 -7.83 3.40 -16.26
C GLU A 29 -6.45 4.00 -16.49
N ARG A 30 -5.48 3.21 -16.97
CA ARG A 30 -4.10 3.66 -17.26
C ARG A 30 -3.47 4.44 -16.10
N PRO A 31 -3.38 3.88 -14.89
CA PRO A 31 -2.69 4.54 -13.80
C PRO A 31 -1.18 4.61 -14.09
N ASP A 32 -0.54 5.66 -13.60
CA ASP A 32 0.93 5.80 -13.63
C ASP A 32 1.57 5.03 -12.48
N ILE A 33 0.89 4.99 -11.31
CA ILE A 33 1.34 4.30 -10.12
C ILE A 33 0.15 3.55 -9.49
N ILE A 34 0.38 2.30 -9.05
CA ILE A 34 -0.59 1.49 -8.33
C ILE A 34 0.02 1.02 -7.01
N ALA A 35 -0.61 1.35 -5.88
CA ALA A 35 -0.31 0.81 -4.57
C ALA A 35 -1.27 -0.33 -4.25
N LEU A 36 -0.74 -1.54 -4.01
CA LEU A 36 -1.53 -2.74 -3.70
C LEU A 36 -1.36 -3.15 -2.24
N GLN A 37 -2.46 -3.62 -1.63
CA GLN A 37 -2.47 -4.22 -0.31
C GLN A 37 -3.07 -5.62 -0.39
N GLU A 38 -2.71 -6.47 0.55
CA GLU A 38 -3.08 -7.88 0.59
C GLU A 38 -2.78 -8.63 -0.72
N VAL A 39 -1.57 -8.43 -1.23
CA VAL A 39 -1.07 -9.09 -2.45
C VAL A 39 -1.16 -10.62 -2.35
N ARG A 40 -0.77 -11.20 -1.20
CA ARG A 40 -0.87 -12.63 -0.86
C ARG A 40 -0.26 -13.57 -1.93
N ALA A 41 0.82 -13.12 -2.56
CA ALA A 41 1.48 -13.81 -3.66
C ALA A 41 2.99 -13.54 -3.60
N GLU A 42 3.76 -14.22 -4.43
CA GLU A 42 5.18 -13.96 -4.60
C GLU A 42 5.40 -12.84 -5.63
N THR A 43 6.59 -12.24 -5.64
CA THR A 43 6.93 -11.19 -6.61
C THR A 43 6.84 -11.67 -8.05
N THR A 44 7.19 -12.92 -8.31
CA THR A 44 7.08 -13.56 -9.63
C THR A 44 5.65 -13.57 -10.15
N ASP A 45 4.66 -13.80 -9.26
CA ASP A 45 3.24 -13.74 -9.65
C ASP A 45 2.84 -12.32 -10.11
N LEU A 46 3.33 -11.28 -9.42
CA LEU A 46 3.06 -9.89 -9.83
C LEU A 46 3.64 -9.61 -11.21
N LEU A 47 4.91 -9.99 -11.44
CA LEU A 47 5.56 -9.79 -12.71
C LEU A 47 4.81 -10.48 -13.86
N GLU A 48 4.39 -11.73 -13.66
CA GLU A 48 3.64 -12.51 -14.67
C GLU A 48 2.26 -11.92 -14.93
N LEU A 49 1.51 -11.56 -13.88
CA LEU A 49 0.15 -11.03 -14.01
C LEU A 49 0.11 -9.66 -14.69
N PHE A 50 1.09 -8.79 -14.40
CA PHE A 50 1.13 -7.45 -14.96
C PHE A 50 1.86 -7.37 -16.32
N ALA A 51 2.56 -8.42 -16.77
CA ALA A 51 3.26 -8.44 -18.05
C ALA A 51 2.36 -8.18 -19.27
N GLY A 52 1.06 -8.46 -19.19
CA GLY A 52 0.08 -8.21 -20.25
C GLY A 52 -0.67 -6.89 -20.13
N THR A 53 -0.21 -5.98 -19.26
CA THR A 53 -0.88 -4.70 -18.99
C THR A 53 0.00 -3.49 -19.29
N GLU A 54 0.87 -3.58 -20.30
CA GLU A 54 1.70 -2.48 -20.78
C GLU A 54 0.82 -1.31 -21.24
N ASP A 55 1.39 -0.11 -21.24
CA ASP A 55 0.71 1.04 -21.80
C ASP A 55 0.71 1.03 -23.35
N ALA A 56 0.04 2.01 -23.98
CA ALA A 56 -0.04 2.12 -25.43
C ALA A 56 1.33 2.32 -26.12
N LEU A 57 2.37 2.65 -25.37
CA LEU A 57 3.75 2.81 -25.85
C LEU A 57 4.63 1.60 -25.55
N GLY A 58 4.05 0.55 -24.92
CA GLY A 58 4.77 -0.67 -24.57
C GLY A 58 5.60 -0.55 -23.28
N HIS A 59 5.37 0.47 -22.45
CA HIS A 59 6.07 0.57 -21.17
C HIS A 59 5.56 -0.50 -20.20
N SER A 60 6.50 -1.31 -19.72
CA SER A 60 6.25 -2.28 -18.65
C SER A 60 6.21 -1.62 -17.26
N TRP A 61 5.83 -2.41 -16.26
CA TRP A 61 5.81 -1.97 -14.87
C TRP A 61 7.17 -2.16 -14.19
N HIS A 62 7.61 -1.16 -13.43
CA HIS A 62 8.55 -1.37 -12.34
C HIS A 62 7.76 -1.91 -11.15
N VAL A 63 8.06 -3.12 -10.71
CA VAL A 63 7.35 -3.81 -9.64
C VAL A 63 8.23 -3.85 -8.40
N LEU A 64 7.78 -3.21 -7.32
CA LEU A 64 8.39 -3.29 -6.00
C LEU A 64 7.39 -3.95 -5.05
N HIS A 65 7.86 -4.88 -4.22
CA HIS A 65 7.00 -5.70 -3.39
C HIS A 65 7.65 -6.00 -2.06
N ASP A 66 6.95 -5.71 -0.98
CA ASP A 66 7.25 -6.18 0.36
C ASP A 66 6.33 -7.37 0.65
N ALA A 67 6.86 -8.59 0.44
CA ALA A 67 6.14 -9.82 0.70
C ALA A 67 6.18 -10.15 2.19
N ALA A 68 5.06 -10.56 2.76
CA ALA A 68 5.08 -11.08 4.13
C ALA A 68 5.84 -12.42 4.19
N SER A 69 6.63 -12.62 5.25
CA SER A 69 7.31 -13.90 5.52
C SER A 69 6.33 -15.08 5.65
N ALA A 70 5.13 -14.81 6.12
CA ALA A 70 4.04 -15.80 6.21
C ALA A 70 3.30 -15.88 4.87
N LYS A 71 3.48 -17.00 4.15
CA LYS A 71 2.84 -17.22 2.83
C LYS A 71 1.32 -17.01 2.84
N GLY A 72 0.83 -16.36 1.80
CA GLY A 72 -0.60 -16.11 1.59
C GLY A 72 -1.23 -15.09 2.53
N ARG A 73 -0.43 -14.31 3.24
CA ARG A 73 -0.88 -13.24 4.14
C ARG A 73 -0.29 -11.91 3.71
N ALA A 74 -0.99 -10.82 4.03
CA ALA A 74 -0.53 -9.45 3.80
C ALA A 74 0.14 -9.26 2.42
N GLY A 75 1.30 -8.61 2.39
CA GLY A 75 2.02 -8.22 1.20
C GLY A 75 1.52 -6.89 0.65
N VAL A 76 2.42 -5.92 0.50
CA VAL A 76 2.14 -4.64 -0.15
C VAL A 76 3.05 -4.46 -1.35
N ALA A 77 2.55 -3.82 -2.40
CA ALA A 77 3.35 -3.55 -3.58
C ALA A 77 3.11 -2.14 -4.11
N VAL A 78 4.10 -1.62 -4.81
CA VAL A 78 3.99 -0.43 -5.66
C VAL A 78 4.44 -0.81 -7.06
N LEU A 79 3.55 -0.60 -8.01
CA LEU A 79 3.83 -0.74 -9.43
C LEU A 79 3.85 0.65 -10.05
N SER A 80 4.85 0.96 -10.88
CA SER A 80 4.99 2.27 -11.51
C SER A 80 5.44 2.18 -12.95
N ARG A 81 4.92 3.08 -13.80
CA ARG A 81 5.44 3.32 -15.16
C ARG A 81 6.74 4.13 -15.14
N MET A 82 6.97 4.85 -14.05
CA MET A 82 8.19 5.64 -13.82
C MET A 82 9.23 4.77 -13.12
N ALA A 83 10.49 4.96 -13.48
CA ALA A 83 11.59 4.29 -12.76
C ALA A 83 11.69 4.83 -11.33
N PRO A 84 11.70 3.97 -10.30
CA PRO A 84 11.94 4.39 -8.94
C PRO A 84 13.40 4.81 -8.74
N THR A 85 13.64 5.78 -7.87
CA THR A 85 14.99 6.22 -7.49
C THR A 85 15.49 5.51 -6.23
N ALA A 86 14.58 5.16 -5.32
CA ALA A 86 14.87 4.37 -4.12
C ALA A 86 13.62 3.66 -3.62
N HIS A 87 13.79 2.67 -2.74
CA HIS A 87 12.69 2.06 -2.00
C HIS A 87 13.16 1.55 -0.63
N ARG A 88 12.22 1.39 0.31
CA ARG A 88 12.44 0.93 1.68
C ARG A 88 11.23 0.15 2.17
N THR A 89 11.49 -0.91 2.94
CA THR A 89 10.45 -1.75 3.57
C THR A 89 10.45 -1.62 5.10
N GLU A 90 11.46 -0.96 5.65
CA GLU A 90 11.63 -0.75 7.08
C GLU A 90 10.79 0.45 7.55
N LEU A 91 9.91 0.22 8.52
CA LEU A 91 9.08 1.27 9.14
C LEU A 91 9.78 1.92 10.34
N GLY A 92 10.83 1.31 10.85
CA GLY A 92 11.62 1.74 12.01
C GLY A 92 11.87 0.61 13.00
N PRO A 93 10.92 0.23 13.88
CA PRO A 93 11.11 -0.90 14.77
C PRO A 93 11.20 -2.23 14.02
N ASP A 94 12.22 -3.03 14.31
CA ASP A 94 12.51 -4.33 13.67
C ASP A 94 11.33 -5.34 13.78
N GLU A 95 10.43 -5.14 14.78
CA GLU A 95 9.26 -5.99 14.98
C GLU A 95 8.26 -5.94 13.79
N PHE A 96 8.36 -4.93 12.91
CA PHE A 96 7.52 -4.80 11.71
C PHE A 96 8.20 -5.30 10.45
N ASP A 97 9.50 -5.61 10.51
CA ASP A 97 10.24 -6.13 9.37
C ASP A 97 9.66 -7.46 8.91
N SER A 98 9.72 -7.70 7.62
CA SER A 98 9.14 -8.91 7.00
C SER A 98 7.64 -9.14 7.21
N ALA A 99 6.90 -8.16 7.72
CA ALA A 99 5.46 -8.27 7.89
C ALA A 99 4.66 -8.09 6.58
N GLY A 100 5.31 -7.55 5.55
CA GLY A 100 4.66 -7.26 4.26
C GLY A 100 3.57 -6.20 4.39
N ARG A 101 3.85 -5.12 5.13
CA ARG A 101 2.84 -4.11 5.47
C ARG A 101 3.24 -2.67 5.17
N TRP A 102 4.51 -2.44 4.81
CA TRP A 102 5.03 -1.11 4.57
C TRP A 102 6.02 -1.12 3.41
N LEU A 103 5.79 -0.31 2.40
CA LEU A 103 6.68 -0.12 1.27
C LEU A 103 6.68 1.35 0.86
N GLU A 104 7.82 2.00 1.00
CA GLU A 104 8.10 3.34 0.50
C GLU A 104 8.80 3.25 -0.84
N VAL A 105 8.41 4.07 -1.80
CA VAL A 105 9.06 4.16 -3.12
C VAL A 105 9.21 5.62 -3.50
N ASP A 106 10.44 6.02 -3.80
CA ASP A 106 10.77 7.37 -4.21
C ASP A 106 10.85 7.48 -5.73
N PHE A 107 10.34 8.58 -6.25
CA PHE A 107 10.38 8.94 -7.66
C PHE A 107 10.91 10.36 -7.83
N ASP A 108 11.69 10.62 -8.89
CA ASP A 108 12.00 11.98 -9.31
C ASP A 108 10.85 12.52 -10.18
N VAL A 109 10.24 13.60 -9.74
CA VAL A 109 9.21 14.33 -10.50
C VAL A 109 9.68 15.76 -10.72
N ASN A 110 10.32 16.00 -11.84
CA ASN A 110 10.87 17.32 -12.21
C ASN A 110 11.88 17.87 -11.19
N GLY A 111 12.77 17.02 -10.68
CA GLY A 111 13.79 17.40 -9.72
C GLY A 111 13.29 17.47 -8.26
N GLN A 112 12.07 17.03 -8.01
CA GLN A 112 11.51 16.92 -6.67
C GLN A 112 11.23 15.45 -6.33
N THR A 113 11.52 15.05 -5.10
CA THR A 113 11.22 13.68 -4.63
C THR A 113 9.75 13.56 -4.29
N LEU A 114 9.07 12.61 -4.96
CA LEU A 114 7.76 12.11 -4.59
C LEU A 114 7.94 10.75 -3.93
N THR A 115 7.59 10.63 -2.64
CA THR A 115 7.55 9.35 -1.93
C THR A 115 6.13 8.81 -1.92
N VAL A 116 5.94 7.66 -2.55
CA VAL A 116 4.66 6.93 -2.54
C VAL A 116 4.78 5.75 -1.58
N ILE A 117 3.86 5.67 -0.63
CA ILE A 117 3.85 4.62 0.39
C ILE A 117 2.61 3.75 0.20
N SER A 118 2.83 2.43 0.05
CA SER A 118 1.77 1.43 0.16
C SER A 118 1.82 0.80 1.55
N THR A 119 0.72 0.93 2.31
CA THR A 119 0.65 0.36 3.66
C THR A 119 -0.60 -0.49 3.87
N TYR A 120 -0.47 -1.53 4.71
CA TYR A 120 -1.56 -2.36 5.18
C TYR A 120 -1.52 -2.47 6.70
N VAL A 121 -2.24 -1.58 7.37
CA VAL A 121 -2.30 -1.52 8.83
C VAL A 121 -3.01 -2.76 9.39
N HIS A 122 -2.56 -3.24 10.54
CA HIS A 122 -3.19 -4.36 11.23
C HIS A 122 -4.68 -4.08 11.51
N SER A 123 -5.55 -5.06 11.30
CA SER A 123 -6.98 -4.91 11.63
C SER A 123 -7.20 -4.65 13.12
N GLY A 124 -6.33 -5.23 13.96
CA GLY A 124 -6.49 -5.20 15.40
C GLY A 124 -7.59 -6.15 15.90
N GLU A 125 -7.67 -6.28 17.20
CA GLU A 125 -8.74 -7.00 17.90
C GLU A 125 -8.79 -6.46 19.33
N VAL A 126 -9.94 -5.89 19.71
CA VAL A 126 -10.14 -5.18 20.98
C VAL A 126 -9.77 -6.11 22.17
N ASP A 127 -9.11 -5.53 23.18
CA ASP A 127 -8.66 -6.22 24.40
C ASP A 127 -7.68 -7.38 24.16
N THR A 128 -6.97 -7.38 23.04
CA THR A 128 -5.94 -8.38 22.74
C THR A 128 -4.59 -7.75 22.38
N PRO A 129 -3.48 -8.52 22.40
CA PRO A 129 -2.17 -8.05 21.93
C PRO A 129 -2.18 -7.50 20.50
N LYS A 130 -3.09 -7.97 19.63
CA LYS A 130 -3.22 -7.47 18.26
C LYS A 130 -3.62 -6.00 18.19
N GLN A 131 -4.40 -5.50 19.16
CA GLN A 131 -4.74 -4.08 19.23
C GLN A 131 -3.53 -3.26 19.64
N VAL A 132 -2.73 -3.77 20.55
CA VAL A 132 -1.48 -3.09 20.96
C VAL A 132 -0.50 -3.03 19.78
N GLU A 133 -0.34 -4.13 19.05
CA GLU A 133 0.48 -4.19 17.82
C GLU A 133 0.02 -3.17 16.77
N LYS A 134 -1.30 -3.05 16.57
CA LYS A 134 -1.88 -2.04 15.67
C LYS A 134 -1.48 -0.62 16.08
N TYR A 135 -1.60 -0.28 17.36
CA TYR A 135 -1.25 1.08 17.83
C TYR A 135 0.24 1.35 17.67
N LYS A 136 1.10 0.41 18.02
CA LYS A 136 2.55 0.55 17.80
C LYS A 136 2.90 0.80 16.33
N PHE A 137 2.22 0.08 15.41
CA PHE A 137 2.41 0.29 13.97
C PHE A 137 1.96 1.70 13.55
N LEU A 138 0.83 2.20 14.04
CA LEU A 138 0.34 3.54 13.76
C LEU A 138 1.27 4.62 14.31
N ASP A 139 1.83 4.43 15.51
CA ASP A 139 2.80 5.34 16.11
C ASP A 139 4.09 5.41 15.27
N ALA A 140 4.62 4.25 14.86
CA ALA A 140 5.80 4.16 14.00
C ALA A 140 5.55 4.81 12.63
N MET A 141 4.38 4.56 12.03
CA MET A 141 3.95 5.18 10.78
C MET A 141 3.89 6.71 10.89
N THR A 142 3.32 7.23 11.98
CA THR A 142 3.23 8.68 12.23
C THR A 142 4.63 9.29 12.35
N ALA A 143 5.50 8.70 13.16
CA ALA A 143 6.87 9.17 13.33
C ALA A 143 7.65 9.16 11.99
N ARG A 144 7.46 8.13 11.17
CA ARG A 144 8.09 8.05 9.84
C ARG A 144 7.58 9.12 8.88
N MET A 145 6.27 9.36 8.85
CA MET A 145 5.69 10.43 8.02
C MET A 145 6.21 11.81 8.41
N ASP A 146 6.36 12.08 9.72
CA ASP A 146 6.91 13.35 10.21
C ASP A 146 8.37 13.52 9.79
N ALA A 147 9.19 12.46 9.84
CA ALA A 147 10.57 12.49 9.37
C ALA A 147 10.63 12.80 7.86
N LEU A 148 9.84 12.12 7.04
CA LEU A 148 9.80 12.37 5.58
C LEU A 148 9.39 13.81 5.24
N ARG A 149 8.43 14.37 5.98
CA ARG A 149 8.03 15.77 5.81
C ARG A 149 9.13 16.74 6.19
N ALA A 150 9.88 16.46 7.26
CA ALA A 150 10.99 17.28 7.68
C ALA A 150 12.12 17.32 6.64
N ASP A 151 12.32 16.22 5.89
CA ASP A 151 13.28 16.13 4.78
C ASP A 151 12.82 16.84 3.51
N GLY A 152 11.61 17.41 3.50
CA GLY A 152 11.06 18.18 2.38
C GLY A 152 10.53 17.36 1.21
N ALA A 153 10.32 16.06 1.38
CA ALA A 153 9.71 15.19 0.37
C ALA A 153 8.20 15.46 0.24
N PHE A 154 7.67 15.31 -0.98
CA PHE A 154 6.23 15.16 -1.16
C PHE A 154 5.84 13.71 -0.87
N VAL A 155 5.00 13.51 0.14
CA VAL A 155 4.64 12.17 0.61
C VAL A 155 3.17 11.89 0.32
N VAL A 156 2.90 10.76 -0.33
CA VAL A 156 1.55 10.23 -0.56
C VAL A 156 1.44 8.86 0.10
N VAL A 157 0.66 8.78 1.18
CA VAL A 157 0.40 7.50 1.87
C VAL A 157 -0.91 6.92 1.35
N LEU A 158 -0.85 5.71 0.86
CA LEU A 158 -1.95 4.97 0.26
C LEU A 158 -2.09 3.61 0.94
N GLY A 159 -3.32 3.15 1.13
CA GLY A 159 -3.47 1.80 1.63
C GLY A 159 -4.76 1.53 2.38
N ASP A 160 -4.79 0.35 2.99
CA ASP A 160 -5.85 -0.06 3.90
C ASP A 160 -5.42 0.21 5.35
N LEU A 161 -5.91 1.30 5.90
CA LEU A 161 -5.55 1.72 7.26
C LEU A 161 -6.30 0.94 8.35
N ASN A 162 -7.33 0.18 7.98
CA ASN A 162 -8.20 -0.51 8.94
C ASN A 162 -8.72 0.41 10.06
N VAL A 163 -8.94 1.69 9.74
CA VAL A 163 -9.43 2.73 10.64
C VAL A 163 -10.52 3.53 9.95
N GLY A 164 -11.65 3.72 10.64
CA GLY A 164 -12.65 4.72 10.30
C GLY A 164 -12.44 5.95 11.20
N HIS A 165 -12.23 7.12 10.62
CA HIS A 165 -11.98 8.36 11.37
C HIS A 165 -13.28 8.94 11.92
N THR A 166 -14.34 8.89 11.12
CA THR A 166 -15.66 9.44 11.50
C THR A 166 -16.78 8.45 11.17
N GLU A 167 -17.98 8.76 11.63
CA GLU A 167 -19.18 7.99 11.29
C GLU A 167 -19.48 7.93 9.77
N LEU A 168 -18.94 8.87 8.99
CA LEU A 168 -19.10 8.92 7.54
C LEU A 168 -18.28 7.84 6.82
N ASP A 169 -17.22 7.33 7.46
CA ASP A 169 -16.31 6.37 6.87
C ASP A 169 -16.83 4.92 6.96
N ILE A 170 -17.84 4.68 7.82
CA ILE A 170 -18.36 3.34 8.09
C ILE A 170 -19.86 3.28 7.94
N LYS A 171 -20.34 2.47 6.99
CA LYS A 171 -21.79 2.32 6.68
C LYS A 171 -22.66 2.00 7.90
N ASN A 172 -22.18 1.21 8.86
CA ASN A 172 -22.88 0.85 10.08
C ASN A 172 -22.09 1.27 11.32
N TRP A 173 -21.76 2.56 11.40
CA TRP A 173 -20.91 3.10 12.45
C TRP A 173 -21.41 2.81 13.87
N LYS A 174 -22.74 2.87 14.11
CA LYS A 174 -23.34 2.59 15.43
C LYS A 174 -23.08 1.16 15.90
N GLY A 175 -23.08 0.20 14.98
CA GLY A 175 -22.75 -1.20 15.27
C GLY A 175 -21.25 -1.46 15.41
N ASN A 176 -20.41 -0.51 14.99
CA ASN A 176 -18.94 -0.64 14.98
C ASN A 176 -18.22 0.12 16.11
N LEU A 177 -18.93 0.83 16.99
CA LEU A 177 -18.36 1.62 18.11
C LEU A 177 -17.43 0.83 19.05
N LYS A 178 -17.48 -0.49 19.02
CA LYS A 178 -16.64 -1.39 19.84
C LYS A 178 -15.63 -2.17 18.99
N ASN A 179 -15.51 -1.86 17.71
CA ASN A 179 -14.61 -2.59 16.82
C ASN A 179 -13.23 -1.91 16.77
N ALA A 180 -12.19 -2.73 16.62
CA ALA A 180 -10.79 -2.33 16.66
C ALA A 180 -10.40 -1.16 15.72
N GLY A 181 -11.13 -0.97 14.63
CA GLY A 181 -10.91 0.11 13.66
C GLY A 181 -11.76 1.35 13.87
N PHE A 182 -12.61 1.40 14.92
CA PHE A 182 -13.53 2.50 15.17
C PHE A 182 -13.82 2.70 16.67
N LEU A 183 -12.76 2.62 17.46
CA LEU A 183 -12.79 2.95 18.89
C LEU A 183 -12.78 4.47 19.07
N PRO A 184 -13.39 5.00 20.18
CA PRO A 184 -13.33 6.43 20.53
C PRO A 184 -11.92 6.95 20.65
#